data_dc8d6942952385bc02332856caeda76f
#
_entry.id   dc8d6942952385bc02332856caeda76f
#
_cell.length_a   1.000
_cell.length_b   1.000
_cell.length_c   1.000
_cell.angle_alpha   90.00
_cell.angle_beta   90.00
_cell.angle_gamma   90.00
#
_symmetry.space_group_name_H-M   'P 1'
#
loop_
_entity.id
_entity.type
_entity.pdbx_description
1 polymer ?
#
loop_
_entity_poly.entity_id
_entity_poly.type
_entity_poly.pdbx_seq_one_letter_code
_entity_poly.pdbx_strand_id
1 'polypeptide(L)'
;MTIFNVFTLMGGIAMFLYGMDLMGKALEQTAGSKLQGILSTMTSSPIRGLLLGMAVTAVIQSSGATTVMAVGFVNSGLMELHQAISVIMGANIGTTVTGWLLSLSGLEGDSFLTKMMNPTAWSPILGFIGIWLYMIGQDRKRGVGKILLGFSILMAGMNTMSHAMSPLADEPWFMDLFLSFKNPILGVIAGAVLTAVLQSSSASVGILQALTSTGAVTYSAAVPIIMGQNIGTTVTALISSAGANKNAKRTAFVHLYFNVIGTILFLCGFYGLNALIGFAFFNDTANTFGIAIVHTIFNVVTTAILLPFNRLLEKLAILTVPDSPSDTKQENTLLDERLLATPSVAVGRAMLTGGDMAEICRTSLLQAMSTTRAWNDAIADEVIRKEDAVDHYEDVLGTYLVKLSAKHLSVEDNRSVNTLLHTIGDFERISDHAVNIIKTAQEIRDKDIKFSEEALNDLSVLEAAVQDIVNRTVDAFQKCDTYAAGKIEPLEQVVDGLVREVKTRHIARLQAGVCTIEYGFVLDDLLTNYERIADHCSNIAVAMIEVAADKFDTHEYLANVKHGGSVKFERRYEKYRGRYTFPPEAYSEPAENPAEN
;
A
#
# COMPACT_ATOMS: atom_id res chain seq x y z
N MET A 1 -40.93 -20.74 -15.89
CA MET A 1 -40.10 -20.44 -14.70
C MET A 1 -41.00 -20.23 -13.48
N THR A 2 -40.73 -20.89 -12.34
CA THR A 2 -41.49 -20.70 -11.08
C THR A 2 -40.84 -19.61 -10.22
N ILE A 3 -41.62 -19.03 -9.29
CA ILE A 3 -41.09 -18.02 -8.34
C ILE A 3 -39.94 -18.59 -7.48
N PHE A 4 -39.96 -19.89 -7.20
CA PHE A 4 -38.89 -20.60 -6.49
C PHE A 4 -37.59 -20.65 -7.26
N ASN A 5 -37.65 -20.75 -8.61
CA ASN A 5 -36.45 -20.68 -9.46
C ASN A 5 -35.82 -19.26 -9.37
N VAL A 6 -36.64 -18.20 -9.27
CA VAL A 6 -36.14 -16.84 -9.06
C VAL A 6 -35.43 -16.71 -7.70
N PHE A 7 -36.01 -17.26 -6.64
CA PHE A 7 -35.36 -17.26 -5.31
C PHE A 7 -34.05 -18.06 -5.32
N THR A 8 -34.04 -19.22 -6.00
CA THR A 8 -32.83 -20.03 -6.16
C THR A 8 -31.75 -19.29 -6.94
N LEU A 9 -32.14 -18.58 -8.03
CA LEU A 9 -31.24 -17.74 -8.81
C LEU A 9 -30.65 -16.61 -7.97
N MET A 10 -31.48 -15.88 -7.21
CA MET A 10 -31.02 -14.84 -6.30
C MET A 10 -30.02 -15.38 -5.25
N GLY A 11 -30.32 -16.56 -4.68
CA GLY A 11 -29.42 -17.24 -3.75
C GLY A 11 -28.09 -17.65 -4.41
N GLY A 12 -28.16 -18.17 -5.65
CA GLY A 12 -26.98 -18.52 -6.45
C GLY A 12 -26.10 -17.31 -6.74
N ILE A 13 -26.71 -16.20 -7.19
CA ILE A 13 -25.99 -14.93 -7.41
C ILE A 13 -25.35 -14.43 -6.11
N ALA A 14 -26.06 -14.46 -4.99
CA ALA A 14 -25.52 -14.03 -3.70
C ALA A 14 -24.31 -14.86 -3.27
N MET A 15 -24.41 -16.20 -3.36
CA MET A 15 -23.28 -17.09 -3.07
C MET A 15 -22.11 -16.86 -4.02
N PHE A 16 -22.37 -16.70 -5.31
CA PHE A 16 -21.36 -16.45 -6.32
C PHE A 16 -20.59 -15.14 -6.03
N LEU A 17 -21.30 -14.04 -5.81
CA LEU A 17 -20.70 -12.74 -5.50
C LEU A 17 -19.93 -12.77 -4.18
N TYR A 18 -20.51 -13.38 -3.15
CA TYR A 18 -19.85 -13.49 -1.84
C TYR A 18 -18.60 -14.38 -1.90
N GLY A 19 -18.66 -15.51 -2.58
CA GLY A 19 -17.51 -16.39 -2.77
C GLY A 19 -16.37 -15.72 -3.51
N MET A 20 -16.70 -14.93 -4.55
CA MET A 20 -15.72 -14.14 -5.31
C MET A 20 -15.09 -13.04 -4.44
N ASP A 21 -15.89 -12.31 -3.67
CA ASP A 21 -15.40 -11.25 -2.77
C ASP A 21 -14.51 -11.83 -1.65
N LEU A 22 -14.93 -12.92 -1.02
CA LEU A 22 -14.17 -13.59 0.03
C LEU A 22 -12.82 -14.12 -0.48
N MET A 23 -12.82 -14.76 -1.67
CA MET A 23 -11.61 -15.28 -2.30
C MET A 23 -10.68 -14.14 -2.70
N GLY A 24 -11.20 -13.09 -3.35
CA GLY A 24 -10.44 -11.94 -3.80
C GLY A 24 -9.76 -11.20 -2.66
N LYS A 25 -10.51 -10.87 -1.60
CA LYS A 25 -9.96 -10.23 -0.40
C LYS A 25 -8.90 -11.07 0.30
N ALA A 26 -9.10 -12.39 0.38
CA ALA A 26 -8.12 -13.28 1.00
C ALA A 26 -6.85 -13.42 0.16
N LEU A 27 -6.96 -13.42 -1.18
CA LEU A 27 -5.81 -13.39 -2.09
C LEU A 27 -5.04 -12.08 -1.96
N GLU A 28 -5.74 -10.94 -1.93
CA GLU A 28 -5.16 -9.60 -1.71
C GLU A 28 -4.39 -9.54 -0.39
N GLN A 29 -5.01 -9.95 0.72
CA GLN A 29 -4.39 -9.99 2.05
C GLN A 29 -3.15 -10.91 2.08
N THR A 30 -3.18 -12.04 1.36
CA THR A 30 -2.05 -12.98 1.31
C THR A 30 -0.91 -12.47 0.42
N ALA A 31 -1.21 -11.69 -0.63
CA ALA A 31 -0.22 -11.05 -1.49
C ALA A 31 0.51 -9.89 -0.77
N GLY A 32 -0.19 -9.20 0.14
CA GLY A 32 0.34 -8.24 1.09
C GLY A 32 1.19 -7.11 0.49
N SER A 33 2.11 -6.61 1.30
CA SER A 33 3.04 -5.52 0.97
C SER A 33 4.00 -5.82 -0.20
N LYS A 34 4.18 -7.12 -0.56
CA LYS A 34 5.02 -7.51 -1.72
C LYS A 34 4.50 -6.92 -3.03
N LEU A 35 3.18 -6.75 -3.12
CA LEU A 35 2.55 -6.15 -4.30
C LEU A 35 3.02 -4.71 -4.53
N GLN A 36 3.18 -3.94 -3.46
CA GLN A 36 3.62 -2.54 -3.54
C GLN A 36 5.08 -2.41 -3.97
N GLY A 37 5.99 -3.22 -3.41
CA GLY A 37 7.40 -3.20 -3.80
C GLY A 37 7.60 -3.54 -5.28
N ILE A 38 6.73 -4.40 -5.83
CA ILE A 38 6.70 -4.73 -7.26
C ILE A 38 6.13 -3.56 -8.09
N LEU A 39 5.07 -2.91 -7.60
CA LEU A 39 4.41 -1.78 -8.29
C LEU A 39 5.33 -0.56 -8.46
N SER A 40 6.12 -0.21 -7.45
CA SER A 40 7.00 0.97 -7.49
C SER A 40 8.22 0.79 -8.42
N THR A 41 8.70 -0.45 -8.61
CA THR A 41 9.94 -0.74 -9.36
C THR A 41 9.72 -1.15 -10.81
N MET A 42 8.55 -1.68 -11.19
CA MET A 42 8.33 -2.31 -12.49
C MET A 42 7.64 -1.44 -13.55
N THR A 43 7.33 -0.18 -13.27
CA THR A 43 6.62 0.71 -14.22
C THR A 43 7.53 1.41 -15.24
N SER A 44 8.82 1.16 -15.23
CA SER A 44 9.83 1.85 -16.06
C SER A 44 9.74 1.58 -17.59
N SER A 45 8.94 0.58 -18.03
CA SER A 45 8.69 0.34 -19.44
C SER A 45 7.24 -0.13 -19.68
N PRO A 46 6.64 0.15 -20.87
CA PRO A 46 5.27 -0.25 -21.18
C PRO A 46 5.01 -1.74 -21.02
N ILE A 47 5.95 -2.60 -21.43
CA ILE A 47 5.81 -4.05 -21.30
C ILE A 47 5.83 -4.50 -19.84
N ARG A 48 6.71 -3.91 -19.02
CA ARG A 48 6.75 -4.22 -17.58
C ARG A 48 5.49 -3.75 -16.88
N GLY A 49 5.00 -2.54 -17.20
CA GLY A 49 3.72 -2.04 -16.68
C GLY A 49 2.54 -2.95 -17.05
N LEU A 50 2.49 -3.43 -18.30
CA LEU A 50 1.49 -4.38 -18.78
C LEU A 50 1.54 -5.71 -18.00
N LEU A 51 2.72 -6.32 -17.89
CA LEU A 51 2.89 -7.58 -17.14
C LEU A 51 2.53 -7.39 -15.66
N LEU A 52 2.87 -6.25 -15.09
CA LEU A 52 2.52 -5.89 -13.73
C LEU A 52 1.01 -5.79 -13.55
N GLY A 53 0.31 -5.01 -14.38
CA GLY A 53 -1.15 -4.87 -14.32
C GLY A 53 -1.85 -6.22 -14.48
N MET A 54 -1.36 -7.07 -15.38
CA MET A 54 -1.87 -8.43 -15.59
C MET A 54 -1.67 -9.30 -14.33
N ALA A 55 -0.47 -9.32 -13.75
CA ALA A 55 -0.16 -10.11 -12.56
C ALA A 55 -0.95 -9.65 -11.34
N VAL A 56 -1.00 -8.33 -11.09
CA VAL A 56 -1.76 -7.74 -9.98
C VAL A 56 -3.24 -8.09 -10.08
N THR A 57 -3.84 -7.90 -11.25
CA THR A 57 -5.27 -8.21 -11.46
C THR A 57 -5.55 -9.70 -11.36
N ALA A 58 -4.69 -10.56 -11.88
CA ALA A 58 -4.83 -12.01 -11.75
C ALA A 58 -4.77 -12.48 -10.30
N VAL A 59 -3.94 -11.84 -9.47
CA VAL A 59 -3.82 -12.15 -8.03
C VAL A 59 -4.99 -11.56 -7.24
N ILE A 60 -5.29 -10.27 -7.41
CA ILE A 60 -6.38 -9.59 -6.67
C ILE A 60 -7.76 -10.05 -7.17
N GLN A 61 -7.86 -10.60 -8.38
CA GLN A 61 -9.11 -11.01 -9.05
C GLN A 61 -10.08 -9.83 -9.30
N SER A 62 -9.55 -8.59 -9.36
CA SER A 62 -10.32 -7.38 -9.56
C SER A 62 -9.56 -6.34 -10.39
N SER A 63 -9.97 -6.17 -11.65
CA SER A 63 -9.45 -5.08 -12.50
C SER A 63 -9.93 -3.70 -12.03
N GLY A 64 -11.13 -3.64 -11.43
CA GLY A 64 -11.64 -2.41 -10.81
C GLY A 64 -10.71 -1.92 -9.71
N ALA A 65 -10.32 -2.78 -8.77
CA ALA A 65 -9.38 -2.43 -7.70
C ALA A 65 -8.01 -2.02 -8.28
N THR A 66 -7.48 -2.77 -9.26
CA THR A 66 -6.20 -2.44 -9.90
C THR A 66 -6.23 -1.08 -10.61
N THR A 67 -7.32 -0.74 -11.30
CA THR A 67 -7.44 0.56 -11.98
C THR A 67 -7.67 1.71 -11.00
N VAL A 68 -8.46 1.53 -9.95
CA VAL A 68 -8.63 2.51 -8.86
C VAL A 68 -7.29 2.78 -8.16
N MET A 69 -6.49 1.74 -7.94
CA MET A 69 -5.14 1.86 -7.41
C MET A 69 -4.22 2.65 -8.35
N ALA A 70 -4.27 2.39 -9.65
CA ALA A 70 -3.50 3.17 -10.64
C ALA A 70 -3.93 4.65 -10.64
N VAL A 71 -5.24 4.95 -10.56
CA VAL A 71 -5.77 6.31 -10.39
C VAL A 71 -5.23 6.96 -9.12
N GLY A 72 -5.21 6.24 -7.99
CA GLY A 72 -4.66 6.71 -6.71
C GLY A 72 -3.16 7.00 -6.78
N PHE A 73 -2.37 6.14 -7.42
CA PHE A 73 -0.93 6.35 -7.61
C PHE A 73 -0.61 7.55 -8.50
N VAL A 74 -1.41 7.76 -9.54
CA VAL A 74 -1.26 8.96 -10.38
C VAL A 74 -1.68 10.22 -9.62
N ASN A 75 -2.72 10.13 -8.78
CA ASN A 75 -3.18 11.25 -7.96
C ASN A 75 -2.14 11.67 -6.91
N SER A 76 -1.44 10.71 -6.31
CA SER A 76 -0.37 10.95 -5.32
C SER A 76 1.01 11.22 -5.95
N GLY A 77 1.11 11.28 -7.29
CA GLY A 77 2.38 11.53 -7.99
C GLY A 77 3.37 10.36 -7.98
N LEU A 78 2.94 9.18 -7.51
CA LEU A 78 3.78 7.96 -7.47
C LEU A 78 3.93 7.30 -8.83
N MET A 79 3.01 7.57 -9.74
CA MET A 79 2.98 7.01 -11.08
C MET A 79 2.62 8.12 -12.08
N GLU A 80 3.32 8.15 -13.19
CA GLU A 80 2.98 9.05 -14.28
C GLU A 80 1.83 8.49 -15.13
N LEU A 81 1.08 9.39 -15.81
CA LEU A 81 -0.06 9.00 -16.64
C LEU A 81 0.33 7.94 -17.69
N HIS A 82 1.47 8.11 -18.37
CA HIS A 82 1.93 7.18 -19.39
C HIS A 82 2.25 5.77 -18.85
N GLN A 83 2.67 5.65 -17.58
CA GLN A 83 2.93 4.38 -16.91
C GLN A 83 1.61 3.69 -16.56
N ALA A 84 0.63 4.45 -16.05
CA ALA A 84 -0.71 3.95 -15.69
C ALA A 84 -1.44 3.34 -16.89
N ILE A 85 -1.26 3.88 -18.11
CA ILE A 85 -1.84 3.35 -19.35
C ILE A 85 -1.50 1.87 -19.53
N SER A 86 -0.22 1.53 -19.40
CA SER A 86 0.26 0.15 -19.57
C SER A 86 -0.26 -0.79 -18.49
N VAL A 87 -0.35 -0.32 -17.25
CA VAL A 87 -0.90 -1.09 -16.12
C VAL A 87 -2.38 -1.39 -16.36
N ILE A 88 -3.15 -0.41 -16.82
CA ILE A 88 -4.59 -0.56 -17.14
C ILE A 88 -4.80 -1.58 -18.25
N MET A 89 -4.01 -1.51 -19.33
CA MET A 89 -4.06 -2.50 -20.41
C MET A 89 -3.78 -3.92 -19.88
N GLY A 90 -2.78 -4.06 -19.01
CA GLY A 90 -2.46 -5.33 -18.36
C GLY A 90 -3.59 -5.83 -17.45
N ALA A 91 -4.22 -4.93 -16.69
CA ALA A 91 -5.34 -5.27 -15.81
C ALA A 91 -6.53 -5.88 -16.58
N ASN A 92 -6.82 -5.36 -17.78
CA ASN A 92 -7.88 -5.93 -18.63
C ASN A 92 -7.55 -7.37 -19.06
N ILE A 93 -6.30 -7.67 -19.43
CA ILE A 93 -5.89 -9.05 -19.72
C ILE A 93 -5.97 -9.91 -18.45
N GLY A 94 -5.50 -9.41 -17.30
CA GLY A 94 -5.52 -10.13 -16.03
C GLY A 94 -6.91 -10.60 -15.60
N THR A 95 -7.96 -9.83 -15.93
CA THR A 95 -9.35 -10.19 -15.65
C THR A 95 -9.78 -11.48 -16.33
N THR A 96 -9.20 -11.82 -17.47
CA THR A 96 -9.56 -13.04 -18.21
C THR A 96 -9.22 -14.32 -17.44
N VAL A 97 -8.27 -14.28 -16.52
CA VAL A 97 -7.90 -15.42 -15.65
C VAL A 97 -9.13 -15.91 -14.86
N THR A 98 -9.95 -14.98 -14.34
CA THR A 98 -11.20 -15.34 -13.65
C THR A 98 -12.17 -16.05 -14.60
N GLY A 99 -12.32 -15.54 -15.83
CA GLY A 99 -13.18 -16.17 -16.85
C GLY A 99 -12.75 -17.61 -17.17
N TRP A 100 -11.45 -17.87 -17.24
CA TRP A 100 -10.90 -19.20 -17.42
C TRP A 100 -11.19 -20.12 -16.24
N LEU A 101 -10.99 -19.63 -15.01
CA LEU A 101 -11.27 -20.37 -13.79
C LEU A 101 -12.73 -20.78 -13.70
N LEU A 102 -13.65 -19.88 -14.07
CA LEU A 102 -15.09 -20.16 -14.11
C LEU A 102 -15.47 -21.09 -15.27
N SER A 103 -14.78 -20.99 -16.42
CA SER A 103 -15.10 -21.83 -17.59
C SER A 103 -14.92 -23.32 -17.34
N LEU A 104 -14.04 -23.70 -16.43
CA LEU A 104 -13.84 -25.10 -16.04
C LEU A 104 -15.08 -25.72 -15.42
N SER A 105 -16.00 -24.93 -14.86
CA SER A 105 -17.26 -25.42 -14.30
C SER A 105 -18.22 -26.01 -15.35
N GLY A 106 -18.08 -25.57 -16.61
CA GLY A 106 -18.88 -26.07 -17.73
C GLY A 106 -18.32 -27.31 -18.44
N LEU A 107 -17.30 -27.94 -17.87
CA LEU A 107 -16.80 -29.21 -18.42
C LEU A 107 -17.81 -30.32 -18.17
N GLU A 108 -18.47 -30.79 -19.22
CA GLU A 108 -19.41 -31.91 -19.19
C GLU A 108 -18.75 -33.20 -19.72
N GLY A 109 -18.99 -34.33 -19.05
CA GLY A 109 -18.51 -35.63 -19.49
C GLY A 109 -18.53 -36.67 -18.37
N ASP A 110 -18.82 -37.92 -18.72
CA ASP A 110 -18.91 -39.04 -17.76
C ASP A 110 -17.55 -39.65 -17.40
N SER A 111 -16.50 -39.29 -18.13
CA SER A 111 -15.14 -39.78 -17.85
C SER A 111 -14.68 -39.30 -16.46
N PHE A 112 -14.00 -40.18 -15.72
CA PHE A 112 -13.38 -39.84 -14.44
C PHE A 112 -12.44 -38.64 -14.57
N LEU A 113 -11.70 -38.55 -15.69
CA LEU A 113 -10.77 -37.43 -15.93
C LEU A 113 -11.50 -36.09 -16.10
N THR A 114 -12.63 -36.08 -16.83
CA THR A 114 -13.45 -34.88 -17.03
C THR A 114 -14.06 -34.40 -15.71
N LYS A 115 -14.57 -35.35 -14.90
CA LYS A 115 -15.11 -35.04 -13.56
C LYS A 115 -14.01 -34.49 -12.62
N MET A 116 -12.79 -35.01 -12.72
CA MET A 116 -11.64 -34.48 -11.95
C MET A 116 -11.18 -33.09 -12.42
N MET A 117 -11.37 -32.79 -13.70
CA MET A 117 -11.05 -31.44 -14.22
C MET A 117 -12.15 -30.40 -13.92
N ASN A 118 -13.36 -30.82 -13.61
CA ASN A 118 -14.47 -29.91 -13.28
C ASN A 118 -14.39 -29.49 -11.81
N PRO A 119 -14.12 -28.18 -11.52
CA PRO A 119 -13.97 -27.69 -10.15
C PRO A 119 -15.23 -27.85 -9.29
N THR A 120 -16.41 -27.87 -9.89
CA THR A 120 -17.66 -28.03 -9.13
C THR A 120 -17.74 -29.37 -8.42
N ALA A 121 -17.09 -30.40 -8.99
CA ALA A 121 -17.11 -31.76 -8.43
C ALA A 121 -16.28 -31.89 -7.12
N TRP A 122 -15.16 -31.18 -7.04
CA TRP A 122 -14.25 -31.30 -5.90
C TRP A 122 -14.18 -30.03 -5.02
N SER A 123 -14.78 -28.92 -5.46
CA SER A 123 -14.85 -27.70 -4.65
C SER A 123 -15.48 -27.90 -3.25
N PRO A 124 -16.46 -28.81 -3.02
CA PRO A 124 -16.95 -29.08 -1.67
C PRO A 124 -15.87 -29.64 -0.73
N ILE A 125 -14.93 -30.44 -1.28
CA ILE A 125 -13.77 -30.94 -0.50
C ILE A 125 -12.87 -29.79 -0.11
N LEU A 126 -12.59 -28.86 -1.04
CA LEU A 126 -11.83 -27.64 -0.72
C LEU A 126 -12.55 -26.77 0.30
N GLY A 127 -13.88 -26.68 0.21
CA GLY A 127 -14.69 -25.97 1.21
C GLY A 127 -14.55 -26.58 2.60
N PHE A 128 -14.58 -27.90 2.70
CA PHE A 128 -14.38 -28.62 3.96
C PHE A 128 -12.96 -28.40 4.53
N ILE A 129 -11.94 -28.51 3.70
CA ILE A 129 -10.55 -28.20 4.10
C ILE A 129 -10.43 -26.72 4.47
N GLY A 130 -11.06 -25.85 3.68
CA GLY A 130 -11.04 -24.40 3.86
C GLY A 130 -11.64 -23.98 5.19
N ILE A 131 -12.82 -24.50 5.58
CA ILE A 131 -13.44 -24.17 6.85
C ILE A 131 -12.60 -24.69 8.04
N TRP A 132 -11.98 -25.86 7.90
CA TRP A 132 -11.12 -26.42 8.92
C TRP A 132 -9.87 -25.57 9.14
N LEU A 133 -9.20 -25.15 8.05
CA LEU A 133 -8.05 -24.23 8.12
C LEU A 133 -8.45 -22.85 8.65
N TYR A 134 -9.65 -22.38 8.34
CA TYR A 134 -10.17 -21.09 8.83
C TYR A 134 -10.42 -21.11 10.34
N MET A 135 -10.96 -22.22 10.88
CA MET A 135 -11.30 -22.34 12.31
C MET A 135 -10.09 -22.63 13.20
N ILE A 136 -9.17 -23.49 12.74
CA ILE A 136 -8.06 -23.98 13.57
C ILE A 136 -6.73 -23.31 13.20
N GLY A 137 -6.61 -22.79 11.97
CA GLY A 137 -5.40 -22.18 11.47
C GLY A 137 -5.14 -20.80 12.06
N GLN A 138 -3.85 -20.49 12.26
CA GLN A 138 -3.40 -19.15 12.59
C GLN A 138 -2.93 -18.44 11.32
N ASP A 139 -3.11 -17.11 11.26
CA ASP A 139 -2.59 -16.19 10.26
C ASP A 139 -2.63 -16.72 8.80
N ARG A 140 -1.47 -17.14 8.26
CA ARG A 140 -1.33 -17.59 6.87
C ARG A 140 -2.22 -18.79 6.53
N LYS A 141 -2.38 -19.74 7.45
CA LYS A 141 -3.26 -20.91 7.25
C LYS A 141 -4.73 -20.48 7.19
N ARG A 142 -5.12 -19.53 8.03
CA ARG A 142 -6.46 -18.94 8.04
C ARG A 142 -6.74 -18.19 6.74
N GLY A 143 -5.76 -17.47 6.18
CA GLY A 143 -5.85 -16.83 4.87
C GLY A 143 -6.09 -17.85 3.75
N VAL A 144 -5.29 -18.93 3.70
CA VAL A 144 -5.50 -20.03 2.74
C VAL A 144 -6.89 -20.67 2.93
N GLY A 145 -7.33 -20.85 4.17
CA GLY A 145 -8.68 -21.35 4.48
C GLY A 145 -9.78 -20.49 3.86
N LYS A 146 -9.67 -19.16 3.96
CA LYS A 146 -10.61 -18.21 3.33
C LYS A 146 -10.61 -18.32 1.81
N ILE A 147 -9.44 -18.47 1.17
CA ILE A 147 -9.33 -18.65 -0.29
C ILE A 147 -10.06 -19.91 -0.73
N LEU A 148 -9.80 -21.05 -0.09
CA LEU A 148 -10.43 -22.32 -0.42
C LEU A 148 -11.94 -22.31 -0.18
N LEU A 149 -12.38 -21.71 0.91
CA LEU A 149 -13.79 -21.55 1.25
C LEU A 149 -14.50 -20.64 0.24
N GLY A 150 -13.90 -19.47 -0.08
CA GLY A 150 -14.42 -18.54 -1.07
C GLY A 150 -14.56 -19.19 -2.45
N PHE A 151 -13.56 -19.96 -2.87
CA PHE A 151 -13.62 -20.72 -4.12
C PHE A 151 -14.75 -21.77 -4.13
N SER A 152 -14.93 -22.49 -3.02
CA SER A 152 -16.01 -23.48 -2.91
C SER A 152 -17.40 -22.82 -2.97
N ILE A 153 -17.59 -21.69 -2.26
CA ILE A 153 -18.86 -20.95 -2.29
C ILE A 153 -19.11 -20.37 -3.68
N LEU A 154 -18.08 -19.84 -4.34
CA LEU A 154 -18.13 -19.35 -5.72
C LEU A 154 -18.64 -20.43 -6.68
N MET A 155 -18.05 -21.64 -6.63
CA MET A 155 -18.43 -22.76 -7.49
C MET A 155 -19.86 -23.26 -7.18
N ALA A 156 -20.24 -23.31 -5.90
CA ALA A 156 -21.60 -23.65 -5.49
C ALA A 156 -22.62 -22.62 -6.02
N GLY A 157 -22.30 -21.33 -5.92
CA GLY A 157 -23.12 -20.25 -6.47
C GLY A 157 -23.29 -20.35 -7.99
N MET A 158 -22.19 -20.61 -8.71
CA MET A 158 -22.21 -20.82 -10.18
C MET A 158 -23.12 -22.00 -10.57
N ASN A 159 -22.96 -23.12 -9.90
CA ASN A 159 -23.80 -24.31 -10.16
C ASN A 159 -25.27 -24.03 -9.84
N THR A 160 -25.56 -23.38 -8.73
CA THR A 160 -26.92 -23.00 -8.33
C THR A 160 -27.55 -22.05 -9.35
N MET A 161 -26.81 -21.06 -9.86
CA MET A 161 -27.29 -20.17 -10.92
C MET A 161 -27.62 -20.94 -12.21
N SER A 162 -26.70 -21.78 -12.67
CA SER A 162 -26.89 -22.56 -13.89
C SER A 162 -28.14 -23.44 -13.81
N HIS A 163 -28.35 -24.14 -12.70
CA HIS A 163 -29.55 -24.95 -12.48
C HIS A 163 -30.84 -24.12 -12.39
N ALA A 164 -30.80 -22.97 -11.74
CA ALA A 164 -31.95 -22.07 -11.62
C ALA A 164 -32.35 -21.43 -12.96
N MET A 165 -31.37 -21.23 -13.85
CA MET A 165 -31.59 -20.65 -15.19
C MET A 165 -32.01 -21.69 -16.25
N SER A 166 -31.71 -22.97 -16.06
CA SER A 166 -32.04 -24.02 -17.04
C SER A 166 -33.50 -23.98 -17.53
N PRO A 167 -34.53 -23.76 -16.67
CA PRO A 167 -35.92 -23.70 -17.14
C PRO A 167 -36.24 -22.47 -18.03
N LEU A 168 -35.35 -21.48 -18.12
CA LEU A 168 -35.52 -20.33 -19.02
C LEU A 168 -35.31 -20.72 -20.48
N ALA A 169 -34.65 -21.85 -20.76
CA ALA A 169 -34.49 -22.38 -22.10
C ALA A 169 -35.83 -22.61 -22.82
N ASP A 170 -36.87 -22.95 -22.06
CA ASP A 170 -38.20 -23.27 -22.59
C ASP A 170 -39.13 -22.03 -22.64
N GLU A 171 -38.65 -20.84 -22.22
CA GLU A 171 -39.45 -19.60 -22.18
C GLU A 171 -39.27 -18.79 -23.47
N PRO A 172 -40.29 -18.63 -24.33
CA PRO A 172 -40.16 -17.91 -25.60
C PRO A 172 -39.66 -16.48 -25.47
N TRP A 173 -40.17 -15.72 -24.47
CA TRP A 173 -39.76 -14.34 -24.24
C TRP A 173 -38.25 -14.19 -23.94
N PHE A 174 -37.70 -15.21 -23.29
CA PHE A 174 -36.26 -15.19 -22.93
C PHE A 174 -35.41 -15.45 -24.18
N MET A 175 -35.84 -16.39 -25.03
CA MET A 175 -35.18 -16.63 -26.32
C MET A 175 -35.24 -15.39 -27.22
N ASP A 176 -36.39 -14.72 -27.29
CA ASP A 176 -36.57 -13.47 -28.06
C ASP A 176 -35.70 -12.34 -27.54
N LEU A 177 -35.51 -12.24 -26.21
CA LEU A 177 -34.60 -11.27 -25.60
C LEU A 177 -33.16 -11.49 -26.09
N PHE A 178 -32.66 -12.73 -26.08
CA PHE A 178 -31.31 -13.05 -26.57
C PHE A 178 -31.17 -12.89 -28.08
N LEU A 179 -32.26 -13.15 -28.85
CA LEU A 179 -32.28 -12.82 -30.28
C LEU A 179 -32.11 -11.33 -30.55
N SER A 180 -32.67 -10.47 -29.68
CA SER A 180 -32.49 -9.02 -29.77
C SER A 180 -31.03 -8.59 -29.56
N PHE A 181 -30.26 -9.32 -28.75
CA PHE A 181 -28.82 -9.06 -28.52
C PHE A 181 -27.92 -9.48 -29.68
N LYS A 182 -28.45 -10.14 -30.73
CA LYS A 182 -27.74 -10.29 -32.02
C LYS A 182 -27.47 -8.93 -32.69
N ASN A 183 -28.25 -7.90 -32.33
CA ASN A 183 -27.86 -6.51 -32.65
C ASN A 183 -26.65 -6.14 -31.81
N PRO A 184 -25.49 -5.85 -32.42
CA PRO A 184 -24.25 -5.60 -31.66
C PRO A 184 -24.37 -4.44 -30.67
N ILE A 185 -25.11 -3.39 -31.03
CA ILE A 185 -25.30 -2.21 -30.19
C ILE A 185 -26.09 -2.55 -28.93
N LEU A 186 -27.17 -3.31 -29.07
CA LEU A 186 -27.97 -3.74 -27.92
C LEU A 186 -27.20 -4.69 -27.01
N GLY A 187 -26.43 -5.61 -27.58
CA GLY A 187 -25.56 -6.51 -26.83
C GLY A 187 -24.50 -5.74 -26.02
N VAL A 188 -23.83 -4.76 -26.63
CA VAL A 188 -22.87 -3.89 -25.94
C VAL A 188 -23.52 -3.12 -24.80
N ILE A 189 -24.68 -2.51 -25.05
CA ILE A 189 -25.41 -1.76 -24.01
C ILE A 189 -25.80 -2.67 -22.86
N ALA A 190 -26.36 -3.86 -23.14
CA ALA A 190 -26.73 -4.82 -22.12
C ALA A 190 -25.56 -5.24 -21.24
N GLY A 191 -24.42 -5.60 -21.86
CA GLY A 191 -23.19 -5.94 -21.14
C GLY A 191 -22.63 -4.76 -20.31
N ALA A 192 -22.64 -3.55 -20.88
CA ALA A 192 -22.17 -2.36 -20.20
C ALA A 192 -23.01 -2.00 -18.97
N VAL A 193 -24.34 -2.01 -19.10
CA VAL A 193 -25.27 -1.73 -18.00
C VAL A 193 -25.14 -2.79 -16.90
N LEU A 194 -25.13 -4.08 -17.26
CA LEU A 194 -24.97 -5.16 -16.28
C LEU A 194 -23.69 -4.99 -15.46
N THR A 195 -22.57 -4.73 -16.11
CA THR A 195 -21.29 -4.59 -15.42
C THR A 195 -21.21 -3.29 -14.63
N ALA A 196 -21.75 -2.19 -15.14
CA ALA A 196 -21.79 -0.91 -14.42
C ALA A 196 -22.61 -1.01 -13.11
N VAL A 197 -23.72 -1.78 -13.12
CA VAL A 197 -24.55 -2.02 -11.92
C VAL A 197 -23.81 -2.93 -10.94
N LEU A 198 -23.22 -4.03 -11.41
CA LEU A 198 -22.48 -4.99 -10.58
C LEU A 198 -21.12 -4.46 -10.12
N GLN A 199 -20.57 -3.47 -10.82
CA GLN A 199 -19.21 -2.93 -10.62
C GLN A 199 -18.10 -4.02 -10.68
N SER A 200 -18.39 -5.14 -11.33
CA SER A 200 -17.49 -6.29 -11.46
C SER A 200 -17.67 -6.98 -12.81
N SER A 201 -16.66 -6.87 -13.68
CA SER A 201 -16.65 -7.58 -14.96
C SER A 201 -16.55 -9.09 -14.79
N SER A 202 -15.75 -9.55 -13.82
CA SER A 202 -15.65 -10.99 -13.52
C SER A 202 -16.99 -11.58 -13.11
N ALA A 203 -17.76 -10.85 -12.29
CA ALA A 203 -19.13 -11.27 -11.92
C ALA A 203 -20.06 -11.28 -13.12
N SER A 204 -20.01 -10.26 -13.96
CA SER A 204 -20.84 -10.14 -15.16
C SER A 204 -20.53 -11.26 -16.17
N VAL A 205 -19.24 -11.58 -16.39
CA VAL A 205 -18.80 -12.71 -17.23
C VAL A 205 -19.29 -14.04 -16.65
N GLY A 206 -19.17 -14.23 -15.32
CA GLY A 206 -19.67 -15.45 -14.66
C GLY A 206 -21.17 -15.65 -14.82
N ILE A 207 -21.98 -14.59 -14.72
CA ILE A 207 -23.43 -14.64 -15.01
C ILE A 207 -23.67 -15.01 -16.47
N LEU A 208 -22.94 -14.43 -17.42
CA LEU A 208 -23.06 -14.80 -18.83
C LEU A 208 -22.67 -16.26 -19.07
N GLN A 209 -21.62 -16.75 -18.41
CA GLN A 209 -21.24 -18.18 -18.47
C GLN A 209 -22.32 -19.09 -17.88
N ALA A 210 -22.94 -18.70 -16.76
CA ALA A 210 -24.06 -19.46 -16.21
C ALA A 210 -25.28 -19.51 -17.17
N LEU A 211 -25.55 -18.41 -17.87
CA LEU A 211 -26.62 -18.33 -18.88
C LEU A 211 -26.38 -19.24 -20.08
N THR A 212 -25.14 -19.64 -20.38
CA THR A 212 -24.89 -20.59 -21.48
C THR A 212 -25.57 -21.94 -21.27
N SER A 213 -25.83 -22.35 -20.01
CA SER A 213 -26.55 -23.56 -19.68
C SER A 213 -27.99 -23.60 -20.22
N THR A 214 -28.58 -22.44 -20.57
CA THR A 214 -29.92 -22.33 -21.18
C THR A 214 -29.92 -22.68 -22.67
N GLY A 215 -28.75 -22.72 -23.32
CA GLY A 215 -28.65 -22.85 -24.78
C GLY A 215 -29.13 -21.66 -25.59
N ALA A 216 -29.63 -20.60 -24.94
CA ALA A 216 -30.12 -19.39 -25.61
C ALA A 216 -29.01 -18.45 -26.09
N VAL A 217 -27.84 -18.52 -25.45
CA VAL A 217 -26.69 -17.62 -25.71
C VAL A 217 -25.90 -18.12 -26.92
N THR A 218 -25.99 -17.44 -28.05
CA THR A 218 -25.16 -17.71 -29.23
C THR A 218 -23.90 -16.87 -29.24
N TYR A 219 -22.85 -17.26 -30.00
CA TYR A 219 -21.64 -16.43 -30.12
C TYR A 219 -21.93 -15.05 -30.71
N SER A 220 -22.90 -14.96 -31.63
CA SER A 220 -23.34 -13.66 -32.20
C SER A 220 -23.92 -12.70 -31.17
N ALA A 221 -24.50 -13.21 -30.08
CA ALA A 221 -24.98 -12.39 -28.95
C ALA A 221 -23.91 -12.24 -27.85
N ALA A 222 -23.15 -13.29 -27.55
CA ALA A 222 -22.14 -13.27 -26.49
C ALA A 222 -21.01 -12.28 -26.76
N VAL A 223 -20.51 -12.22 -28.01
CA VAL A 223 -19.39 -11.34 -28.39
C VAL A 223 -19.68 -9.88 -28.05
N PRO A 224 -20.76 -9.22 -28.52
CA PRO A 224 -21.03 -7.84 -28.18
C PRO A 224 -21.34 -7.64 -26.69
N ILE A 225 -21.97 -8.60 -26.01
CA ILE A 225 -22.20 -8.51 -24.55
C ILE A 225 -20.87 -8.46 -23.80
N ILE A 226 -19.90 -9.32 -24.14
CA ILE A 226 -18.56 -9.32 -23.51
C ILE A 226 -17.84 -7.99 -23.74
N MET A 227 -17.92 -7.41 -24.95
CA MET A 227 -17.34 -6.09 -25.22
C MET A 227 -17.98 -5.02 -24.32
N GLY A 228 -19.31 -5.05 -24.20
CA GLY A 228 -20.04 -4.17 -23.30
C GLY A 228 -19.63 -4.32 -21.84
N GLN A 229 -19.42 -5.56 -21.38
CA GLN A 229 -18.98 -5.82 -20.01
C GLN A 229 -17.63 -5.15 -19.69
N ASN A 230 -16.71 -5.13 -20.65
CA ASN A 230 -15.44 -4.43 -20.50
C ASN A 230 -15.61 -2.90 -20.44
N ILE A 231 -16.53 -2.31 -21.24
CA ILE A 231 -16.87 -0.89 -21.14
C ILE A 231 -17.47 -0.58 -19.76
N GLY A 232 -18.40 -1.41 -19.29
CA GLY A 232 -19.08 -1.21 -18.00
C GLY A 232 -18.12 -1.17 -16.79
N THR A 233 -17.01 -1.92 -16.87
CA THR A 233 -15.96 -1.91 -15.83
C THR A 233 -15.34 -0.52 -15.63
N THR A 234 -15.31 0.32 -16.66
CA THR A 234 -14.68 1.64 -16.60
C THR A 234 -15.40 2.63 -15.67
N VAL A 235 -16.69 2.38 -15.39
CA VAL A 235 -17.51 3.19 -14.49
C VAL A 235 -16.89 3.27 -13.09
N THR A 236 -16.30 2.19 -12.59
CA THR A 236 -15.62 2.15 -11.28
C THR A 236 -14.46 3.15 -11.23
N ALA A 237 -13.60 3.15 -12.27
CA ALA A 237 -12.49 4.07 -12.36
C ALA A 237 -12.95 5.54 -12.52
N LEU A 238 -14.00 5.79 -13.30
CA LEU A 238 -14.56 7.12 -13.49
C LEU A 238 -15.13 7.68 -12.19
N ILE A 239 -15.91 6.89 -11.44
CA ILE A 239 -16.44 7.29 -10.12
C ILE A 239 -15.29 7.57 -9.16
N SER A 240 -14.30 6.70 -9.10
CA SER A 240 -13.11 6.86 -8.23
C SER A 240 -12.30 8.11 -8.58
N SER A 241 -12.28 8.54 -9.83
CA SER A 241 -11.54 9.74 -10.26
C SER A 241 -12.25 11.05 -9.92
N ALA A 242 -13.49 11.02 -9.42
CA ALA A 242 -14.20 12.21 -8.99
C ALA A 242 -13.45 12.91 -7.84
N GLY A 243 -13.23 14.22 -7.95
CA GLY A 243 -12.43 14.99 -6.98
C GLY A 243 -10.92 14.76 -7.06
N ALA A 244 -10.40 13.90 -7.96
CA ALA A 244 -8.98 13.68 -8.15
C ALA A 244 -8.32 14.81 -8.98
N ASN A 245 -6.98 14.83 -8.98
CA ASN A 245 -6.21 15.68 -9.86
C ASN A 245 -6.44 15.32 -11.34
N LYS A 246 -5.99 16.18 -12.26
CA LYS A 246 -6.22 16.00 -13.69
C LYS A 246 -5.67 14.70 -14.25
N ASN A 247 -4.44 14.34 -13.86
CA ASN A 247 -3.80 13.15 -14.38
C ASN A 247 -4.50 11.89 -13.91
N ALA A 248 -5.02 11.87 -12.70
CA ALA A 248 -5.85 10.79 -12.18
C ALA A 248 -7.18 10.68 -12.93
N LYS A 249 -7.85 11.81 -13.26
CA LYS A 249 -9.03 11.83 -14.14
C LYS A 249 -8.69 11.32 -15.53
N ARG A 250 -7.59 11.80 -16.11
CA ARG A 250 -7.08 11.33 -17.42
C ARG A 250 -6.86 9.83 -17.42
N THR A 251 -6.34 9.27 -16.32
CA THR A 251 -6.15 7.82 -16.16
C THR A 251 -7.47 7.06 -16.26
N ALA A 252 -8.54 7.54 -15.64
CA ALA A 252 -9.86 6.94 -15.74
C ALA A 252 -10.43 7.04 -17.17
N PHE A 253 -10.24 8.17 -17.87
CA PHE A 253 -10.64 8.33 -19.27
C PHE A 253 -9.84 7.45 -20.21
N VAL A 254 -8.55 7.22 -19.96
CA VAL A 254 -7.75 6.26 -20.74
C VAL A 254 -8.38 4.86 -20.65
N HIS A 255 -8.81 4.42 -19.48
CA HIS A 255 -9.47 3.13 -19.31
C HIS A 255 -10.77 3.05 -20.15
N LEU A 256 -11.56 4.12 -20.15
CA LEU A 256 -12.76 4.22 -20.98
C LEU A 256 -12.42 4.15 -22.49
N TYR A 257 -11.46 4.96 -22.95
CA TYR A 257 -11.08 5.01 -24.37
C TYR A 257 -10.50 3.69 -24.85
N PHE A 258 -9.67 3.04 -24.03
CA PHE A 258 -9.13 1.73 -24.36
C PHE A 258 -10.26 0.73 -24.64
N ASN A 259 -11.26 0.64 -23.76
CA ASN A 259 -12.36 -0.32 -23.91
C ASN A 259 -13.34 0.08 -25.02
N VAL A 260 -13.65 1.37 -25.21
CA VAL A 260 -14.56 1.84 -26.27
C VAL A 260 -13.91 1.67 -27.65
N ILE A 261 -12.67 2.13 -27.83
CA ILE A 261 -11.94 2.00 -29.11
C ILE A 261 -11.72 0.53 -29.42
N GLY A 262 -11.30 -0.26 -28.41
CA GLY A 262 -11.12 -1.70 -28.55
C GLY A 262 -12.41 -2.40 -28.97
N THR A 263 -13.55 -2.05 -28.38
CA THR A 263 -14.86 -2.58 -28.76
C THR A 263 -15.20 -2.26 -30.21
N ILE A 264 -15.02 -1.01 -30.63
CA ILE A 264 -15.31 -0.60 -32.02
C ILE A 264 -14.40 -1.39 -33.00
N LEU A 265 -13.10 -1.42 -32.74
CA LEU A 265 -12.14 -2.12 -33.61
C LEU A 265 -12.43 -3.63 -33.69
N PHE A 266 -12.70 -4.25 -32.53
CA PHE A 266 -12.95 -5.69 -32.47
C PHE A 266 -14.27 -6.07 -33.13
N LEU A 267 -15.37 -5.31 -32.89
CA LEU A 267 -16.65 -5.57 -33.53
C LEU A 267 -16.57 -5.37 -35.05
N CYS A 268 -15.95 -4.27 -35.51
CA CYS A 268 -15.72 -4.06 -36.94
C CYS A 268 -14.92 -5.20 -37.57
N GLY A 269 -13.85 -5.65 -36.89
CA GLY A 269 -13.04 -6.78 -37.34
C GLY A 269 -13.82 -8.09 -37.33
N PHE A 270 -14.52 -8.40 -36.23
CA PHE A 270 -15.27 -9.65 -36.07
C PHE A 270 -16.42 -9.78 -37.09
N TYR A 271 -17.28 -8.76 -37.18
CA TYR A 271 -18.39 -8.78 -38.14
C TYR A 271 -17.91 -8.63 -39.58
N GLY A 272 -16.86 -7.85 -39.83
CA GLY A 272 -16.26 -7.70 -41.15
C GLY A 272 -15.66 -9.03 -41.65
N LEU A 273 -14.90 -9.72 -40.81
CA LEU A 273 -14.36 -11.05 -41.12
C LEU A 273 -15.48 -12.07 -41.30
N ASN A 274 -16.51 -12.04 -40.42
CA ASN A 274 -17.65 -12.93 -40.57
C ASN A 274 -18.39 -12.71 -41.91
N ALA A 275 -18.51 -11.47 -42.38
CA ALA A 275 -19.12 -11.16 -43.67
C ALA A 275 -18.29 -11.67 -44.85
N LEU A 276 -16.96 -11.75 -44.71
CA LEU A 276 -16.03 -12.20 -45.77
C LEU A 276 -15.87 -13.71 -45.80
N ILE A 277 -15.75 -14.37 -44.63
CA ILE A 277 -15.35 -15.77 -44.50
C ILE A 277 -16.55 -16.66 -44.11
N GLY A 278 -17.54 -16.10 -43.38
CA GLY A 278 -18.68 -16.82 -42.84
C GLY A 278 -18.27 -17.79 -41.72
N PHE A 279 -18.14 -17.24 -40.48
CA PHE A 279 -17.78 -18.10 -39.34
C PHE A 279 -18.83 -19.17 -39.07
N ALA A 280 -18.46 -20.43 -39.17
CA ALA A 280 -19.37 -21.55 -38.92
C ALA A 280 -20.01 -21.52 -37.53
N PHE A 281 -19.25 -21.08 -36.53
CA PHE A 281 -19.69 -21.00 -35.13
C PHE A 281 -20.54 -19.76 -34.79
N PHE A 282 -20.71 -18.81 -35.73
CA PHE A 282 -21.35 -17.52 -35.44
C PHE A 282 -22.71 -17.60 -34.78
N ASN A 283 -23.54 -18.55 -35.24
CA ASN A 283 -24.87 -18.79 -34.72
C ASN A 283 -24.93 -20.00 -33.76
N ASP A 284 -23.81 -20.67 -33.50
CA ASP A 284 -23.76 -21.77 -32.56
C ASP A 284 -23.96 -21.30 -31.14
N THR A 285 -24.46 -22.19 -30.29
CA THR A 285 -24.60 -21.95 -28.86
C THR A 285 -23.22 -21.78 -28.22
N ALA A 286 -23.04 -20.67 -27.54
CA ALA A 286 -21.83 -20.43 -26.80
C ALA A 286 -21.79 -21.33 -25.55
N ASN A 287 -20.59 -21.77 -25.20
CA ASN A 287 -20.34 -22.49 -23.94
C ASN A 287 -19.41 -21.64 -23.03
N THR A 288 -19.26 -22.06 -21.79
CA THR A 288 -18.45 -21.34 -20.79
C THR A 288 -17.01 -21.12 -21.24
N PHE A 289 -16.43 -22.11 -21.92
CA PHE A 289 -15.07 -22.08 -22.44
C PHE A 289 -14.93 -21.07 -23.61
N GLY A 290 -15.90 -21.09 -24.54
CA GLY A 290 -15.96 -20.15 -25.66
C GLY A 290 -16.07 -18.70 -25.19
N ILE A 291 -16.82 -18.41 -24.14
CA ILE A 291 -16.90 -17.08 -23.53
C ILE A 291 -15.53 -16.65 -22.98
N ALA A 292 -14.82 -17.54 -22.28
CA ALA A 292 -13.47 -17.23 -21.78
C ALA A 292 -12.48 -16.98 -22.91
N ILE A 293 -12.55 -17.76 -24.01
CA ILE A 293 -11.73 -17.55 -25.22
C ILE A 293 -12.01 -16.18 -25.84
N VAL A 294 -13.28 -15.86 -26.10
CA VAL A 294 -13.67 -14.57 -26.71
C VAL A 294 -13.21 -13.41 -25.84
N HIS A 295 -13.41 -13.48 -24.53
CA HIS A 295 -12.98 -12.48 -23.58
C HIS A 295 -11.44 -12.29 -23.61
N THR A 296 -10.69 -13.39 -23.69
CA THR A 296 -9.23 -13.34 -23.75
C THR A 296 -8.75 -12.77 -25.09
N ILE A 297 -9.27 -13.25 -26.20
CA ILE A 297 -8.91 -12.77 -27.54
C ILE A 297 -9.18 -11.26 -27.65
N PHE A 298 -10.34 -10.81 -27.19
CA PHE A 298 -10.67 -9.39 -27.17
C PHE A 298 -9.62 -8.56 -26.42
N ASN A 299 -9.33 -8.92 -25.17
CA ASN A 299 -8.40 -8.13 -24.33
C ASN A 299 -6.96 -8.19 -24.86
N VAL A 300 -6.49 -9.35 -25.33
CA VAL A 300 -5.14 -9.52 -25.88
C VAL A 300 -4.99 -8.78 -27.21
N VAL A 301 -5.95 -8.94 -28.15
CA VAL A 301 -5.90 -8.29 -29.46
C VAL A 301 -6.02 -6.77 -29.31
N THR A 302 -6.97 -6.29 -28.50
CA THR A 302 -7.11 -4.86 -28.22
C THR A 302 -5.82 -4.28 -27.63
N THR A 303 -5.22 -4.96 -26.66
CA THR A 303 -3.95 -4.55 -26.07
C THR A 303 -2.82 -4.55 -27.10
N ALA A 304 -2.69 -5.61 -27.91
CA ALA A 304 -1.65 -5.69 -28.94
C ALA A 304 -1.76 -4.56 -29.98
N ILE A 305 -2.99 -4.18 -30.36
CA ILE A 305 -3.24 -3.09 -31.29
C ILE A 305 -2.98 -1.72 -30.63
N LEU A 306 -3.46 -1.48 -29.42
CA LEU A 306 -3.44 -0.16 -28.80
C LEU A 306 -2.16 0.15 -28.01
N LEU A 307 -1.39 -0.87 -27.58
CA LEU A 307 -0.14 -0.65 -26.84
C LEU A 307 0.89 0.21 -27.60
N PRO A 308 1.11 0.04 -28.91
CA PRO A 308 1.97 0.94 -29.70
C PRO A 308 1.41 2.37 -29.79
N PHE A 309 0.10 2.54 -29.61
CA PHE A 309 -0.62 3.81 -29.68
C PHE A 309 -0.97 4.40 -28.31
N ASN A 310 -0.25 4.02 -27.26
CA ASN A 310 -0.47 4.53 -25.90
C ASN A 310 -0.46 6.07 -25.84
N ARG A 311 0.40 6.74 -26.63
CA ARG A 311 0.44 8.21 -26.76
C ARG A 311 -0.83 8.81 -27.36
N LEU A 312 -1.57 8.05 -28.18
CA LEU A 312 -2.85 8.50 -28.72
C LEU A 312 -3.90 8.51 -27.62
N LEU A 313 -3.97 7.46 -26.79
CA LEU A 313 -4.87 7.38 -25.66
C LEU A 313 -4.59 8.49 -24.64
N GLU A 314 -3.32 8.77 -24.38
CA GLU A 314 -2.88 9.88 -23.53
C GLU A 314 -3.36 11.23 -24.08
N LYS A 315 -3.16 11.49 -25.39
CA LYS A 315 -3.64 12.72 -26.05
C LYS A 315 -5.15 12.87 -25.98
N LEU A 316 -5.92 11.80 -26.20
CA LEU A 316 -7.38 11.82 -26.08
C LEU A 316 -7.82 12.17 -24.64
N ALA A 317 -7.15 11.60 -23.65
CA ALA A 317 -7.42 11.91 -22.25
C ALA A 317 -7.09 13.36 -21.88
N ILE A 318 -5.98 13.91 -22.42
CA ILE A 318 -5.60 15.33 -22.24
C ILE A 318 -6.61 16.25 -22.92
N LEU A 319 -7.11 15.92 -24.12
CA LEU A 319 -8.15 16.69 -24.80
C LEU A 319 -9.47 16.73 -23.99
N THR A 320 -9.80 15.64 -23.31
CA THR A 320 -11.02 15.54 -22.48
C THR A 320 -10.90 16.28 -21.17
N VAL A 321 -9.70 16.23 -20.56
CA VAL A 321 -9.38 16.92 -19.32
C VAL A 321 -8.18 17.86 -19.60
N PRO A 322 -8.43 19.07 -20.13
CA PRO A 322 -7.37 20.00 -20.52
C PRO A 322 -6.67 20.61 -19.29
N ASP A 323 -5.45 21.13 -19.54
CA ASP A 323 -4.74 21.90 -18.52
C ASP A 323 -5.40 23.27 -18.31
N SER A 324 -5.48 23.71 -17.05
CA SER A 324 -6.01 25.02 -16.67
C SER A 324 -4.90 25.91 -16.09
N PRO A 325 -4.89 27.21 -16.37
CA PRO A 325 -3.90 28.12 -15.79
C PRO A 325 -3.87 28.20 -14.25
N SER A 326 -4.97 27.76 -13.60
CA SER A 326 -5.08 27.75 -12.13
C SER A 326 -4.39 26.57 -11.45
N ASP A 327 -3.78 25.66 -12.19
CA ASP A 327 -3.30 24.37 -11.67
C ASP A 327 -1.84 24.37 -11.18
N THR A 328 -1.20 25.51 -11.12
CA THR A 328 0.21 25.65 -10.66
C THR A 328 0.42 25.36 -9.17
N LYS A 329 -0.63 25.01 -8.43
CA LYS A 329 -0.57 24.66 -6.98
C LYS A 329 -1.46 23.45 -6.62
N GLN A 330 -1.48 22.40 -7.42
CA GLN A 330 -2.01 21.15 -6.89
C GLN A 330 -0.91 20.47 -6.07
N GLU A 331 -1.01 20.62 -4.75
CA GLU A 331 -0.23 19.83 -3.78
C GLU A 331 -0.50 18.34 -4.07
N ASN A 332 0.56 17.60 -4.35
CA ASN A 332 0.49 16.15 -4.42
C ASN A 332 0.00 15.66 -3.04
N THR A 333 -1.15 15.03 -3.01
CA THR A 333 -1.69 14.47 -1.77
C THR A 333 -0.72 13.40 -1.28
N LEU A 334 -0.08 13.58 -0.12
CA LEU A 334 0.90 12.62 0.44
C LEU A 334 0.32 11.21 0.52
N LEU A 335 -0.96 11.11 0.94
CA LEU A 335 -1.71 9.86 1.05
C LEU A 335 -3.08 10.01 0.38
N ASP A 336 -3.39 9.11 -0.55
CA ASP A 336 -4.66 9.11 -1.28
C ASP A 336 -5.65 8.12 -0.65
N GLU A 337 -6.82 8.60 -0.25
CA GLU A 337 -7.88 7.77 0.34
C GLU A 337 -8.40 6.67 -0.60
N ARG A 338 -8.23 6.80 -1.92
CA ARG A 338 -8.61 5.77 -2.89
C ARG A 338 -7.83 4.49 -2.70
N LEU A 339 -6.60 4.59 -2.17
CA LEU A 339 -5.78 3.42 -1.83
C LEU A 339 -6.39 2.59 -0.70
N LEU A 340 -7.28 3.18 0.14
CA LEU A 340 -8.03 2.45 1.16
C LEU A 340 -8.97 1.37 0.59
N ALA A 341 -9.24 1.41 -0.71
CA ALA A 341 -9.94 0.31 -1.41
C ALA A 341 -9.06 -0.95 -1.51
N THR A 342 -7.74 -0.81 -1.38
CA THR A 342 -6.75 -1.89 -1.38
C THR A 342 -5.87 -1.75 -0.13
N PRO A 343 -6.33 -2.20 1.05
CA PRO A 343 -5.74 -1.87 2.34
C PRO A 343 -4.25 -2.19 2.45
N SER A 344 -3.78 -3.33 1.94
CA SER A 344 -2.36 -3.71 1.99
C SER A 344 -1.45 -2.74 1.21
N VAL A 345 -1.95 -2.17 0.10
CA VAL A 345 -1.23 -1.14 -0.66
C VAL A 345 -1.22 0.19 0.09
N ALA A 346 -2.35 0.52 0.73
CA ALA A 346 -2.48 1.71 1.56
C ALA A 346 -1.51 1.69 2.76
N VAL A 347 -1.39 0.53 3.45
CA VAL A 347 -0.42 0.31 4.53
C VAL A 347 1.01 0.53 4.05
N GLY A 348 1.37 -0.11 2.95
CA GLY A 348 2.72 0.04 2.42
C GLY A 348 3.02 1.49 2.03
N ARG A 349 2.05 2.24 1.45
CA ARG A 349 2.25 3.68 1.17
C ARG A 349 2.42 4.50 2.44
N ALA A 350 1.62 4.22 3.48
CA ALA A 350 1.76 4.88 4.77
C ALA A 350 3.14 4.62 5.39
N MET A 351 3.67 3.39 5.29
CA MET A 351 5.02 3.05 5.76
C MET A 351 6.12 3.83 5.02
N LEU A 352 6.01 3.97 3.70
CA LEU A 352 6.96 4.80 2.93
C LEU A 352 6.88 6.27 3.34
N THR A 353 5.67 6.81 3.47
CA THR A 353 5.45 8.20 3.91
C THR A 353 6.00 8.45 5.32
N GLY A 354 5.81 7.50 6.26
CA GLY A 354 6.46 7.55 7.58
C GLY A 354 7.99 7.47 7.50
N GLY A 355 8.52 6.69 6.56
CA GLY A 355 9.96 6.64 6.27
C GLY A 355 10.52 7.96 5.74
N ASP A 356 9.76 8.67 4.88
CA ASP A 356 10.12 10.01 4.38
C ASP A 356 10.12 11.02 5.53
N MET A 357 9.10 11.00 6.39
CA MET A 357 9.03 11.81 7.63
C MET A 357 10.27 11.60 8.51
N ALA A 358 10.61 10.35 8.80
CA ALA A 358 11.78 10.00 9.61
C ALA A 358 13.08 10.53 9.00
N GLU A 359 13.23 10.52 7.67
CA GLU A 359 14.40 11.05 6.97
C GLU A 359 14.49 12.58 7.07
N ILE A 360 13.33 13.26 6.98
CA ILE A 360 13.27 14.72 7.20
C ILE A 360 13.72 15.05 8.61
N CYS A 361 13.23 14.33 9.65
CA CYS A 361 13.64 14.51 11.03
C CYS A 361 15.15 14.32 11.21
N ARG A 362 15.73 13.24 10.66
CA ARG A 362 17.17 12.98 10.70
C ARG A 362 17.97 14.13 10.11
N THR A 363 17.63 14.56 8.91
CA THR A 363 18.36 15.64 8.21
C THR A 363 18.18 16.98 8.91
N SER A 364 16.99 17.29 9.43
CA SER A 364 16.68 18.48 10.20
C SER A 364 17.55 18.57 11.46
N LEU A 365 17.59 17.48 12.24
CA LEU A 365 18.39 17.44 13.46
C LEU A 365 19.89 17.59 13.20
N LEU A 366 20.44 16.88 12.21
CA LEU A 366 21.87 17.00 11.87
C LEU A 366 22.24 18.42 11.43
N GLN A 367 21.36 19.09 10.69
CA GLN A 367 21.53 20.50 10.33
C GLN A 367 21.44 21.43 11.56
N ALA A 368 20.46 21.23 12.45
CA ALA A 368 20.33 21.98 13.68
C ALA A 368 21.58 21.87 14.55
N MET A 369 22.10 20.67 14.76
CA MET A 369 23.33 20.44 15.52
C MET A 369 24.54 21.18 14.92
N SER A 370 24.62 21.30 13.60
CA SER A 370 25.74 22.03 12.96
C SER A 370 25.76 23.53 13.26
N THR A 371 24.59 24.12 13.54
CA THR A 371 24.47 25.58 13.82
C THR A 371 24.97 25.97 15.20
N THR A 372 25.10 25.05 16.15
CA THR A 372 25.61 25.31 17.50
C THR A 372 27.07 25.76 17.50
N ARG A 373 27.85 25.37 16.47
CA ARG A 373 29.26 25.74 16.30
C ARG A 373 29.47 26.86 15.29
N ALA A 374 28.64 26.89 14.25
CA ALA A 374 28.73 27.88 13.18
C ALA A 374 27.31 28.26 12.73
N TRP A 375 26.82 29.38 13.26
CA TRP A 375 25.49 29.86 12.90
C TRP A 375 25.36 30.12 11.41
N ASN A 376 24.22 29.71 10.86
CA ASN A 376 23.85 29.94 9.46
C ASN A 376 22.33 30.17 9.37
N ASP A 377 21.92 31.39 9.00
CA ASP A 377 20.50 31.76 8.90
C ASP A 377 19.73 30.87 7.89
N ALA A 378 20.37 30.53 6.77
CA ALA A 378 19.69 29.67 5.75
C ALA A 378 19.42 28.25 6.27
N ILE A 379 20.33 27.70 7.09
CA ILE A 379 20.13 26.40 7.73
C ILE A 379 19.03 26.48 8.78
N ALA A 380 19.03 27.55 9.61
CA ALA A 380 18.01 27.77 10.62
C ALA A 380 16.60 27.84 10.00
N ASP A 381 16.45 28.64 8.94
CA ASP A 381 15.18 28.73 8.19
C ASP A 381 14.78 27.41 7.55
N GLU A 382 15.75 26.61 7.09
CA GLU A 382 15.48 25.29 6.52
C GLU A 382 14.99 24.30 7.57
N VAL A 383 15.57 24.29 8.77
CA VAL A 383 15.16 23.42 9.89
C VAL A 383 13.72 23.75 10.30
N ILE A 384 13.36 25.04 10.41
CA ILE A 384 11.99 25.48 10.75
C ILE A 384 11.00 24.99 9.67
N ARG A 385 11.33 25.17 8.38
CA ARG A 385 10.46 24.66 7.30
C ARG A 385 10.33 23.15 7.29
N LYS A 386 11.34 22.41 7.73
CA LYS A 386 11.31 20.95 7.85
C LYS A 386 10.42 20.50 9.00
N GLU A 387 10.39 21.23 10.10
CA GLU A 387 9.50 20.96 11.22
C GLU A 387 8.04 21.20 10.80
N ASP A 388 7.70 22.34 10.16
CA ASP A 388 6.37 22.56 9.57
C ASP A 388 5.95 21.40 8.64
N ALA A 389 6.90 20.84 7.88
CA ALA A 389 6.63 19.70 7.02
C ALA A 389 6.38 18.42 7.82
N VAL A 390 7.13 18.15 8.89
CA VAL A 390 6.99 16.98 9.76
C VAL A 390 5.65 17.00 10.48
N ASP A 391 5.19 18.15 11.00
CA ASP A 391 3.87 18.34 11.57
C ASP A 391 2.75 17.97 10.56
N HIS A 392 2.90 18.47 9.33
CA HIS A 392 1.96 18.13 8.27
C HIS A 392 1.95 16.62 7.96
N TYR A 393 3.12 15.95 7.99
CA TYR A 393 3.20 14.49 7.82
C TYR A 393 2.50 13.76 8.96
N GLU A 394 2.66 14.19 10.20
CA GLU A 394 2.03 13.60 11.38
C GLU A 394 0.50 13.67 11.28
N ASP A 395 -0.06 14.85 11.01
CA ASP A 395 -1.49 15.08 10.85
C ASP A 395 -2.10 14.21 9.74
N VAL A 396 -1.46 14.18 8.56
CA VAL A 396 -1.94 13.41 7.40
C VAL A 396 -1.85 11.92 7.68
N LEU A 397 -0.72 11.44 8.22
CA LEU A 397 -0.53 10.05 8.58
C LEU A 397 -1.51 9.62 9.66
N GLY A 398 -1.64 10.38 10.75
CA GLY A 398 -2.54 10.07 11.86
C GLY A 398 -4.00 9.91 11.39
N THR A 399 -4.50 10.87 10.61
CA THR A 399 -5.84 10.83 10.04
C THR A 399 -6.02 9.62 9.10
N TYR A 400 -5.04 9.34 8.25
CA TYR A 400 -5.10 8.23 7.30
C TYR A 400 -5.06 6.87 7.98
N LEU A 401 -4.19 6.71 9.00
CA LEU A 401 -4.05 5.47 9.77
C LEU A 401 -5.32 5.11 10.54
N VAL A 402 -6.03 6.10 11.09
CA VAL A 402 -7.35 5.88 11.73
C VAL A 402 -8.36 5.31 10.71
N LYS A 403 -8.42 5.85 9.48
CA LYS A 403 -9.28 5.31 8.43
C LYS A 403 -8.86 3.92 7.98
N LEU A 404 -7.56 3.66 7.96
CA LEU A 404 -6.97 2.39 7.54
C LEU A 404 -7.20 1.29 8.59
N SER A 405 -7.09 1.60 9.89
CA SER A 405 -7.35 0.66 10.99
C SER A 405 -8.79 0.15 11.02
N ALA A 406 -9.74 0.91 10.47
CA ALA A 406 -11.14 0.49 10.31
C ALA A 406 -11.35 -0.54 9.17
N LYS A 407 -10.31 -0.85 8.38
CA LYS A 407 -10.35 -1.83 7.29
C LYS A 407 -9.98 -3.23 7.78
N HIS A 408 -10.31 -4.24 6.96
CA HIS A 408 -9.88 -5.61 7.22
C HIS A 408 -8.42 -5.80 6.83
N LEU A 409 -7.52 -5.61 7.78
CA LEU A 409 -6.08 -5.76 7.60
C LEU A 409 -5.61 -7.21 7.82
N SER A 410 -4.50 -7.59 7.19
CA SER A 410 -3.74 -8.78 7.58
C SER A 410 -3.06 -8.53 8.94
N VAL A 411 -2.58 -9.59 9.60
CA VAL A 411 -1.82 -9.44 10.86
C VAL A 411 -0.55 -8.61 10.65
N GLU A 412 0.14 -8.83 9.53
CA GLU A 412 1.35 -8.09 9.17
C GLU A 412 1.06 -6.61 8.89
N ASP A 413 -0.02 -6.32 8.12
CA ASP A 413 -0.47 -4.96 7.86
C ASP A 413 -0.89 -4.23 9.15
N ASN A 414 -1.60 -4.94 10.04
CA ASN A 414 -2.03 -4.38 11.32
C ASN A 414 -0.82 -4.02 12.20
N ARG A 415 0.22 -4.86 12.23
CA ARG A 415 1.48 -4.53 12.91
C ARG A 415 2.12 -3.27 12.33
N SER A 416 2.19 -3.14 11.01
CA SER A 416 2.73 -1.96 10.36
C SER A 416 1.96 -0.68 10.71
N VAL A 417 0.62 -0.73 10.71
CA VAL A 417 -0.25 0.38 11.12
C VAL A 417 -0.01 0.75 12.59
N ASN A 418 0.06 -0.23 13.47
CA ASN A 418 0.32 0.00 14.89
C ASN A 418 1.72 0.59 15.12
N THR A 419 2.75 0.10 14.41
CA THR A 419 4.09 0.68 14.48
C THR A 419 4.06 2.17 14.12
N LEU A 420 3.41 2.54 13.00
CA LEU A 420 3.27 3.95 12.60
C LEU A 420 2.53 4.77 13.67
N LEU A 421 1.37 4.30 14.14
CA LEU A 421 0.56 5.01 15.14
C LEU A 421 1.34 5.30 16.43
N HIS A 422 2.25 4.40 16.82
CA HIS A 422 3.06 4.57 18.03
C HIS A 422 4.36 5.35 17.81
N THR A 423 4.77 5.62 16.57
CA THR A 423 6.08 6.21 16.30
C THR A 423 6.04 7.60 15.65
N ILE A 424 4.95 7.96 14.95
CA ILE A 424 4.87 9.24 14.24
C ILE A 424 5.01 10.44 15.19
N GLY A 425 4.38 10.40 16.37
CA GLY A 425 4.51 11.45 17.37
C GLY A 425 5.92 11.57 17.96
N ASP A 426 6.68 10.46 18.09
CA ASP A 426 8.07 10.54 18.52
C ASP A 426 8.97 11.17 17.45
N PHE A 427 8.72 10.95 16.16
CA PHE A 427 9.42 11.65 15.09
C PHE A 427 9.10 13.15 15.07
N GLU A 428 7.84 13.54 15.29
CA GLU A 428 7.46 14.95 15.44
C GLU A 428 8.24 15.59 16.61
N ARG A 429 8.28 14.96 17.80
CA ARG A 429 9.05 15.44 18.95
C ARG A 429 10.54 15.58 18.67
N ILE A 430 11.17 14.68 17.90
CA ILE A 430 12.57 14.83 17.47
C ILE A 430 12.73 16.09 16.61
N SER A 431 11.77 16.41 15.75
CA SER A 431 11.78 17.62 14.91
C SER A 431 11.61 18.90 15.75
N ASP A 432 10.70 18.90 16.72
CA ASP A 432 10.53 19.98 17.72
C ASP A 432 11.85 20.28 18.45
N HIS A 433 12.55 19.23 18.89
CA HIS A 433 13.84 19.39 19.56
C HIS A 433 14.92 19.95 18.63
N ALA A 434 14.88 19.66 17.32
CA ALA A 434 15.78 20.27 16.35
C ALA A 434 15.56 21.79 16.26
N VAL A 435 14.29 22.26 16.27
CA VAL A 435 14.00 23.72 16.33
C VAL A 435 14.44 24.33 17.66
N ASN A 436 14.30 23.61 18.78
CA ASN A 436 14.81 24.11 20.08
C ASN A 436 16.33 24.24 20.07
N ILE A 437 17.06 23.32 19.43
CA ILE A 437 18.52 23.44 19.24
C ILE A 437 18.86 24.69 18.39
N ILE A 438 18.07 25.01 17.35
CA ILE A 438 18.24 26.26 16.58
C ILE A 438 18.06 27.47 17.47
N LYS A 439 17.04 27.53 18.35
CA LYS A 439 16.81 28.62 19.29
C LYS A 439 18.00 28.78 20.23
N THR A 440 18.52 27.68 20.78
CA THR A 440 19.71 27.70 21.63
C THR A 440 20.96 28.12 20.85
N ALA A 441 21.14 27.69 19.62
CA ALA A 441 22.25 28.15 18.76
C ALA A 441 22.15 29.66 18.43
N GLN A 442 20.94 30.18 18.24
CA GLN A 442 20.69 31.60 18.08
C GLN A 442 21.09 32.38 19.34
N GLU A 443 20.76 31.89 20.53
CA GLU A 443 21.13 32.47 21.81
C GLU A 443 22.65 32.47 22.00
N ILE A 444 23.35 31.39 21.64
CA ILE A 444 24.82 31.30 21.64
C ILE A 444 25.42 32.42 20.78
N ARG A 445 24.90 32.64 19.59
CA ARG A 445 25.34 33.71 18.67
C ARG A 445 25.06 35.11 19.27
N ASP A 446 23.81 35.34 19.68
CA ASP A 446 23.35 36.68 20.09
C ASP A 446 24.02 37.15 21.37
N LYS A 447 24.40 36.24 22.26
CA LYS A 447 25.13 36.50 23.50
C LYS A 447 26.66 36.37 23.37
N ASP A 448 27.20 36.08 22.16
CA ASP A 448 28.62 35.79 21.90
C ASP A 448 29.22 34.76 22.88
N ILE A 449 28.45 33.69 23.18
CA ILE A 449 28.90 32.65 24.11
C ILE A 449 30.04 31.85 23.47
N LYS A 450 31.15 31.72 24.21
CA LYS A 450 32.33 30.95 23.80
C LYS A 450 32.61 29.88 24.83
N PHE A 451 32.25 28.64 24.46
CA PHE A 451 32.60 27.48 25.27
C PHE A 451 34.11 27.25 25.27
N SER A 452 34.67 26.76 26.39
CA SER A 452 36.06 26.34 26.44
C SER A 452 36.34 25.16 25.48
N GLU A 453 37.60 24.96 25.14
CA GLU A 453 38.01 23.85 24.26
C GLU A 453 37.59 22.47 24.83
N GLU A 454 37.70 22.30 26.15
CA GLU A 454 37.28 21.09 26.85
C GLU A 454 35.75 20.91 26.76
N ALA A 455 34.95 21.97 26.92
CA ALA A 455 33.51 21.91 26.79
C ALA A 455 33.08 21.54 25.34
N LEU A 456 33.78 22.10 24.35
CA LEU A 456 33.54 21.77 22.93
C LEU A 456 33.91 20.31 22.63
N ASN A 457 34.97 19.77 23.24
CA ASN A 457 35.36 18.37 23.12
C ASN A 457 34.29 17.44 23.77
N ASP A 458 33.81 17.79 24.97
CA ASP A 458 32.73 17.05 25.65
C ASP A 458 31.46 17.05 24.79
N LEU A 459 31.02 18.22 24.30
CA LEU A 459 29.88 18.33 23.39
C LEU A 459 30.08 17.48 22.12
N SER A 460 31.29 17.45 21.56
CA SER A 460 31.61 16.69 20.36
C SER A 460 31.40 15.19 20.55
N VAL A 461 31.77 14.63 21.69
CA VAL A 461 31.54 13.22 22.02
C VAL A 461 30.06 12.93 22.18
N LEU A 462 29.32 13.78 22.89
CA LEU A 462 27.87 13.62 23.07
C LEU A 462 27.12 13.75 21.75
N GLU A 463 27.42 14.77 20.95
CA GLU A 463 26.81 14.97 19.62
C GLU A 463 27.04 13.75 18.69
N ALA A 464 28.24 13.15 18.71
CA ALA A 464 28.51 11.96 17.95
C ALA A 464 27.65 10.75 18.39
N ALA A 465 27.38 10.61 19.69
CA ALA A 465 26.50 9.58 20.21
C ALA A 465 25.03 9.84 19.82
N VAL A 466 24.55 11.09 19.89
CA VAL A 466 23.20 11.50 19.48
C VAL A 466 23.02 11.28 17.97
N GLN A 467 23.99 11.65 17.14
CA GLN A 467 23.94 11.37 15.70
C GLN A 467 23.88 9.85 15.40
N ASP A 468 24.66 9.02 16.13
CA ASP A 468 24.65 7.57 15.93
C ASP A 468 23.30 6.96 16.31
N ILE A 469 22.67 7.40 17.44
CA ILE A 469 21.38 6.85 17.85
C ILE A 469 20.26 7.23 16.86
N VAL A 470 20.20 8.47 16.39
CA VAL A 470 19.19 8.91 15.42
C VAL A 470 19.36 8.18 14.08
N ASN A 471 20.59 8.08 13.57
CA ASN A 471 20.85 7.36 12.33
C ASN A 471 20.42 5.88 12.42
N ARG A 472 20.70 5.21 13.55
CA ARG A 472 20.28 3.82 13.78
C ARG A 472 18.78 3.68 13.90
N THR A 473 18.11 4.62 14.53
CA THR A 473 16.65 4.62 14.71
C THR A 473 15.95 4.75 13.38
N VAL A 474 16.32 5.74 12.58
CA VAL A 474 15.73 5.94 11.24
C VAL A 474 16.02 4.75 10.32
N ASP A 475 17.25 4.24 10.31
CA ASP A 475 17.61 3.07 9.50
C ASP A 475 16.84 1.80 9.91
N ALA A 476 16.66 1.58 11.22
CA ALA A 476 15.90 0.44 11.74
C ALA A 476 14.41 0.58 11.38
N PHE A 477 13.85 1.77 11.52
CA PHE A 477 12.46 2.06 11.19
C PHE A 477 12.16 1.86 9.70
N GLN A 478 12.95 2.46 8.81
CA GLN A 478 12.76 2.34 7.35
C GLN A 478 12.88 0.90 6.85
N LYS A 479 13.73 0.08 7.50
CA LYS A 479 13.94 -1.34 7.15
C LYS A 479 13.03 -2.30 7.92
N CYS A 480 12.21 -1.79 8.86
CA CYS A 480 11.43 -2.60 9.79
C CYS A 480 12.30 -3.64 10.54
N ASP A 481 13.55 -3.28 10.86
CA ASP A 481 14.53 -4.18 11.48
C ASP A 481 14.47 -4.12 13.01
N THR A 482 13.70 -5.02 13.60
CA THR A 482 13.55 -5.15 15.07
C THR A 482 14.86 -5.60 15.76
N TYR A 483 15.75 -6.30 15.05
CA TYR A 483 17.05 -6.66 15.60
C TYR A 483 17.96 -5.42 15.72
N ALA A 484 17.92 -4.52 14.73
CA ALA A 484 18.61 -3.23 14.80
C ALA A 484 18.00 -2.35 15.88
N ALA A 485 16.66 -2.29 15.97
CA ALA A 485 15.95 -1.57 17.03
C ALA A 485 16.40 -1.98 18.43
N GLY A 486 16.59 -3.27 18.69
CA GLY A 486 17.09 -3.78 19.98
C GLY A 486 18.54 -3.38 20.34
N LYS A 487 19.21 -2.55 19.52
CA LYS A 487 20.54 -1.98 19.82
C LYS A 487 20.48 -0.49 20.21
N ILE A 488 19.29 0.11 20.17
CA ILE A 488 19.10 1.56 20.40
C ILE A 488 19.06 1.85 21.89
N GLU A 489 18.29 1.11 22.67
CA GLU A 489 18.19 1.30 24.14
C GLU A 489 19.55 1.27 24.87
N PRO A 490 20.50 0.33 24.59
CA PRO A 490 21.82 0.39 25.19
C PRO A 490 22.62 1.66 24.84
N LEU A 491 22.35 2.26 23.66
CA LEU A 491 22.99 3.50 23.23
C LEU A 491 22.36 4.73 23.89
N GLU A 492 21.03 4.72 24.07
CA GLU A 492 20.31 5.75 24.82
C GLU A 492 20.87 5.87 26.24
N GLN A 493 21.04 4.75 26.98
CA GLN A 493 21.61 4.78 28.32
C GLN A 493 23.06 5.30 28.36
N VAL A 494 23.82 5.12 27.28
CA VAL A 494 25.15 5.75 27.14
C VAL A 494 25.00 7.26 26.96
N VAL A 495 24.02 7.73 26.13
CA VAL A 495 23.75 9.17 25.96
C VAL A 495 23.39 9.81 27.31
N ASP A 496 22.48 9.18 28.08
CA ASP A 496 22.11 9.63 29.44
C ASP A 496 23.33 9.72 30.36
N GLY A 497 24.21 8.74 30.30
CA GLY A 497 25.45 8.75 31.06
C GLY A 497 26.37 9.90 30.65
N LEU A 498 26.49 10.15 29.35
CA LEU A 498 27.30 11.27 28.81
C LEU A 498 26.70 12.62 29.21
N VAL A 499 25.38 12.80 29.14
CA VAL A 499 24.72 14.05 29.58
C VAL A 499 25.03 14.35 31.03
N ARG A 500 24.89 13.37 31.92
CA ARG A 500 25.22 13.52 33.36
C ARG A 500 26.68 13.86 33.60
N GLU A 501 27.59 13.24 32.86
CA GLU A 501 29.02 13.47 32.96
C GLU A 501 29.38 14.89 32.47
N VAL A 502 28.81 15.37 31.34
CA VAL A 502 29.01 16.75 30.84
C VAL A 502 28.53 17.77 31.89
N LYS A 503 27.36 17.56 32.52
CA LYS A 503 26.87 18.41 33.62
C LYS A 503 27.88 18.44 34.79
N THR A 504 28.39 17.30 35.21
CA THR A 504 29.38 17.20 36.29
C THR A 504 30.68 17.94 35.93
N ARG A 505 31.19 17.77 34.74
CA ARG A 505 32.39 18.47 34.24
C ARG A 505 32.17 19.98 34.12
N HIS A 506 30.98 20.42 33.72
CA HIS A 506 30.65 21.83 33.68
C HIS A 506 30.67 22.46 35.09
N ILE A 507 30.14 21.76 36.12
CA ILE A 507 30.19 22.19 37.52
C ILE A 507 31.67 22.35 37.98
N ALA A 508 32.52 21.40 37.65
CA ALA A 508 33.96 21.49 37.99
C ALA A 508 34.62 22.71 37.31
N ARG A 509 34.32 22.96 36.03
CA ARG A 509 34.79 24.17 35.30
C ARG A 509 34.27 25.48 35.92
N LEU A 510 33.00 25.47 36.40
CA LEU A 510 32.41 26.63 37.11
C LEU A 510 33.13 26.90 38.43
N GLN A 511 33.42 25.85 39.22
CA GLN A 511 34.16 25.95 40.47
C GLN A 511 35.61 26.44 40.26
N ALA A 512 36.23 26.05 39.16
CA ALA A 512 37.55 26.49 38.76
C ALA A 512 37.57 27.93 38.19
N GLY A 513 36.40 28.57 38.04
CA GLY A 513 36.29 29.94 37.51
C GLY A 513 36.57 30.07 36.00
N VAL A 514 36.53 28.94 35.27
CA VAL A 514 36.83 28.89 33.84
C VAL A 514 35.58 29.17 32.98
N CYS A 515 34.37 29.04 33.54
CA CYS A 515 33.11 29.37 32.86
C CYS A 515 32.16 30.17 33.79
N THR A 516 31.04 30.61 33.24
CA THR A 516 30.02 31.40 33.94
C THR A 516 28.73 30.59 34.11
N ILE A 517 27.90 30.99 35.10
CA ILE A 517 26.58 30.39 35.32
C ILE A 517 25.70 30.58 34.09
N GLU A 518 25.78 31.70 33.38
CA GLU A 518 25.01 31.98 32.17
C GLU A 518 25.29 30.97 31.07
N TYR A 519 26.56 30.59 30.87
CA TYR A 519 26.93 29.55 29.91
C TYR A 519 26.37 28.17 30.31
N GLY A 520 26.19 27.96 31.63
CA GLY A 520 25.59 26.76 32.17
C GLY A 520 24.13 26.56 31.77
N PHE A 521 23.32 27.61 31.74
CA PHE A 521 21.93 27.55 31.31
C PHE A 521 21.81 27.15 29.84
N VAL A 522 22.57 27.80 28.97
CA VAL A 522 22.56 27.48 27.53
C VAL A 522 23.10 26.08 27.24
N LEU A 523 24.11 25.65 28.00
CA LEU A 523 24.59 24.25 27.92
C LEU A 523 23.52 23.27 28.38
N ASP A 524 22.82 23.54 29.49
CA ASP A 524 21.77 22.63 30.01
C ASP A 524 20.59 22.51 29.05
N ASP A 525 20.22 23.59 28.35
CA ASP A 525 19.21 23.55 27.29
C ASP A 525 19.63 22.62 26.13
N LEU A 526 20.89 22.70 25.67
CA LEU A 526 21.40 21.76 24.65
C LEU A 526 21.38 20.32 25.15
N LEU A 527 21.87 20.08 26.36
CA LEU A 527 21.96 18.75 26.97
C LEU A 527 20.56 18.12 27.12
N THR A 528 19.58 18.92 27.56
CA THR A 528 18.20 18.47 27.71
C THR A 528 17.59 18.08 26.36
N ASN A 529 17.82 18.87 25.30
CA ASN A 529 17.32 18.52 23.97
C ASN A 529 17.98 17.24 23.45
N TYR A 530 19.29 17.03 23.66
CA TYR A 530 19.99 15.83 23.25
C TYR A 530 19.51 14.57 24.00
N GLU A 531 19.27 14.68 25.32
CA GLU A 531 18.69 13.62 26.15
C GLU A 531 17.30 13.23 25.65
N ARG A 532 16.40 14.22 25.44
CA ARG A 532 15.05 13.97 24.93
C ARG A 532 15.01 13.34 23.55
N ILE A 533 15.90 13.72 22.64
CA ILE A 533 16.03 13.09 21.33
C ILE A 533 16.40 11.61 21.47
N ALA A 534 17.30 11.27 22.39
CA ALA A 534 17.68 9.88 22.64
C ALA A 534 16.50 9.08 23.24
N ASP A 535 15.74 9.67 24.17
CA ASP A 535 14.51 9.12 24.74
C ASP A 535 13.50 8.76 23.63
N HIS A 536 13.22 9.70 22.71
CA HIS A 536 12.29 9.47 21.59
C HIS A 536 12.80 8.39 20.64
N CYS A 537 14.10 8.32 20.37
CA CYS A 537 14.71 7.24 19.60
C CYS A 537 14.49 5.87 20.26
N SER A 538 14.62 5.80 21.59
CA SER A 538 14.34 4.58 22.35
C SER A 538 12.86 4.21 22.31
N ASN A 539 11.94 5.17 22.46
CA ASN A 539 10.50 4.92 22.35
C ASN A 539 10.13 4.32 20.99
N ILE A 540 10.65 4.88 19.89
CA ILE A 540 10.45 4.34 18.53
C ILE A 540 10.94 2.88 18.45
N ALA A 541 12.13 2.61 18.98
CA ALA A 541 12.71 1.26 18.94
C ALA A 541 11.90 0.26 19.76
N VAL A 542 11.44 0.65 20.93
CA VAL A 542 10.59 -0.17 21.81
C VAL A 542 9.26 -0.45 21.15
N ALA A 543 8.58 0.57 20.60
CA ALA A 543 7.31 0.40 19.87
C ALA A 543 7.46 -0.62 18.71
N MET A 544 8.54 -0.54 17.93
CA MET A 544 8.82 -1.50 16.87
C MET A 544 8.94 -2.94 17.39
N ILE A 545 9.59 -3.15 18.52
CA ILE A 545 9.85 -4.48 19.11
C ILE A 545 8.56 -5.06 19.68
N GLU A 546 7.79 -4.27 20.43
CA GLU A 546 6.57 -4.70 21.10
C GLU A 546 5.47 -5.06 20.12
N VAL A 547 5.27 -4.22 19.11
CA VAL A 547 4.32 -4.50 18.02
C VAL A 547 4.70 -5.79 17.29
N ALA A 548 5.98 -6.03 17.04
CA ALA A 548 6.44 -7.26 16.42
C ALA A 548 6.23 -8.52 17.29
N ALA A 549 6.30 -8.36 18.62
CA ALA A 549 6.11 -9.44 19.58
C ALA A 549 4.62 -9.69 19.96
N ASP A 550 3.67 -8.91 19.41
CA ASP A 550 2.26 -8.88 19.82
C ASP A 550 2.05 -8.66 21.36
N LYS A 551 2.98 -7.94 21.99
CA LYS A 551 2.94 -7.59 23.39
C LYS A 551 2.89 -6.08 23.52
N PHE A 552 1.79 -5.56 24.07
CA PHE A 552 1.56 -4.13 24.27
C PHE A 552 1.81 -3.70 25.72
N ASP A 553 2.95 -4.09 26.28
CA ASP A 553 3.32 -3.65 27.62
C ASP A 553 4.74 -3.04 27.60
N THR A 554 4.78 -1.76 27.16
CA THR A 554 6.00 -0.94 27.05
C THR A 554 6.82 -0.92 28.32
N HIS A 555 6.14 -0.94 29.46
CA HIS A 555 6.80 -0.92 30.76
C HIS A 555 7.42 -2.27 31.12
N GLU A 556 6.81 -3.38 30.72
CA GLU A 556 7.34 -4.72 31.00
C GLU A 556 8.62 -5.00 30.20
N TYR A 557 8.66 -4.63 28.90
CA TYR A 557 9.85 -4.79 28.08
C TYR A 557 11.02 -3.94 28.60
N LEU A 558 10.80 -2.65 28.83
CA LEU A 558 11.83 -1.75 29.36
C LEU A 558 12.30 -2.17 30.76
N ALA A 559 11.39 -2.58 31.64
CA ALA A 559 11.73 -3.08 32.97
C ALA A 559 12.58 -4.36 32.89
N ASN A 560 12.20 -5.29 32.02
CA ASN A 560 12.97 -6.53 31.81
C ASN A 560 14.34 -6.28 31.16
N VAL A 561 14.46 -5.28 30.29
CA VAL A 561 15.72 -4.90 29.64
C VAL A 561 16.61 -4.09 30.59
N LYS A 562 16.05 -3.12 31.33
CA LYS A 562 16.79 -2.26 32.28
C LYS A 562 17.16 -2.98 33.58
N HIS A 563 16.32 -3.90 34.09
CA HIS A 563 16.53 -4.58 35.36
C HIS A 563 16.79 -6.09 35.25
N GLY A 564 16.57 -6.68 34.07
CA GLY A 564 16.67 -8.13 33.84
C GLY A 564 18.05 -8.68 33.52
N GLY A 565 19.12 -7.86 33.49
CA GLY A 565 20.52 -8.32 33.36
C GLY A 565 20.80 -9.12 32.07
N SER A 566 20.21 -8.77 30.92
CA SER A 566 20.50 -9.43 29.65
C SER A 566 21.98 -9.28 29.28
N VAL A 567 22.74 -10.39 29.26
CA VAL A 567 24.18 -10.41 28.86
C VAL A 567 24.40 -9.73 27.49
N LYS A 568 23.42 -9.79 26.59
CA LYS A 568 23.51 -9.11 25.29
C LYS A 568 23.39 -7.59 25.41
N PHE A 569 22.55 -7.12 26.32
CA PHE A 569 22.38 -5.69 26.59
C PHE A 569 23.64 -5.13 27.19
N GLU A 570 24.15 -5.71 28.29
CA GLU A 570 25.36 -5.30 28.98
C GLU A 570 26.58 -5.23 28.04
N ARG A 571 26.76 -6.27 27.21
CA ARG A 571 27.84 -6.28 26.22
C ARG A 571 27.74 -5.15 25.20
N ARG A 572 26.51 -4.76 24.81
CA ARG A 572 26.29 -3.66 23.86
C ARG A 572 26.51 -2.32 24.54
N TYR A 573 26.01 -2.16 25.76
CA TYR A 573 26.21 -0.97 26.58
C TYR A 573 27.71 -0.70 26.77
N GLU A 574 28.48 -1.65 27.27
CA GLU A 574 29.92 -1.52 27.46
C GLU A 574 30.67 -1.22 26.15
N LYS A 575 30.23 -1.80 25.05
CA LYS A 575 30.79 -1.48 23.73
C LYS A 575 30.57 -0.03 23.33
N TYR A 576 29.37 0.52 23.55
CA TYR A 576 29.06 1.91 23.24
C TYR A 576 29.74 2.87 24.23
N ARG A 577 29.74 2.54 25.52
CA ARG A 577 30.45 3.29 26.54
C ARG A 577 31.95 3.40 26.23
N GLY A 578 32.58 2.32 25.79
CA GLY A 578 33.99 2.35 25.38
C GLY A 578 34.26 3.09 24.07
N ARG A 579 33.21 3.31 23.23
CA ARG A 579 33.32 4.09 21.99
C ARG A 579 33.19 5.61 22.23
N TYR A 580 32.33 6.01 23.15
CA TYR A 580 32.04 7.40 23.48
C TYR A 580 32.62 7.72 24.86
N THR A 581 33.92 8.06 24.89
CA THR A 581 34.64 8.38 26.11
C THR A 581 35.17 9.81 26.02
N PHE A 582 35.02 10.53 27.10
CA PHE A 582 35.60 11.87 27.20
C PHE A 582 37.11 11.84 27.37
N PRO A 583 37.83 12.81 26.83
CA PRO A 583 39.24 12.98 27.17
C PRO A 583 39.40 13.28 28.67
N PRO A 584 40.61 12.98 29.27
CA PRO A 584 40.88 13.29 30.67
C PRO A 584 40.71 14.78 30.96
N GLU A 585 40.09 15.11 32.09
CA GLU A 585 39.98 16.52 32.52
C GLU A 585 41.31 17.08 33.02
N ALA A 586 41.61 18.31 32.58
CA ALA A 586 42.78 19.04 33.05
C ALA A 586 42.62 19.56 34.51
N TYR A 587 41.42 19.50 35.09
CA TYR A 587 41.06 20.13 36.38
C TYR A 587 40.66 19.11 37.47
N SER A 588 41.04 17.85 37.37
CA SER A 588 40.55 16.79 38.24
C SER A 588 41.32 16.57 39.57
N GLU A 589 42.13 17.50 40.02
CA GLU A 589 42.59 17.52 41.44
C GLU A 589 42.58 18.94 42.01
N PRO A 590 41.86 19.21 43.12
CA PRO A 590 42.21 20.38 43.92
C PRO A 590 43.63 20.14 44.48
N ALA A 591 44.53 21.10 44.20
CA ALA A 591 45.88 21.04 44.77
C ALA A 591 45.71 20.84 46.29
N GLU A 592 46.27 19.73 46.83
CA GLU A 592 46.47 19.54 48.24
C GLU A 592 47.15 20.77 48.78
N ASN A 593 46.47 21.46 49.71
CA ASN A 593 46.97 22.66 50.35
C ASN A 593 48.19 22.28 51.19
N PRO A 594 49.43 22.66 50.85
CA PRO A 594 50.59 22.36 51.68
C PRO A 594 50.73 23.37 52.79
N ALA A 595 49.76 23.47 53.68
CA ALA A 595 49.84 24.33 54.86
C ALA A 595 49.03 23.68 56.01
N GLU A 596 49.59 22.60 56.56
CA GLU A 596 49.46 22.22 57.97
C GLU A 596 50.59 21.25 58.28
N ASN A 597 51.75 21.88 58.66
CA ASN A 597 52.74 21.27 59.52
C ASN A 597 53.30 22.40 60.40
#